data_916dc4e48615f8130df1d8dcba1e525c
#
_entry.id   916dc4e48615f8130df1d8dcba1e525c
#
_cell.length_a   1.000
_cell.length_b   1.000
_cell.length_c   1.000
_cell.angle_alpha   90.00
_cell.angle_beta   90.00
_cell.angle_gamma   90.00
#
_symmetry.space_group_name_H-M   'P 1'
#
loop_
_entity.id
_entity.type
_entity.pdbx_description
1 polymer ?
#
loop_
_entity_poly.entity_id
_entity_poly.type
_entity_poly.pdbx_seq_one_letter_code
_entity_poly.pdbx_strand_id
1 'polypeptide(L)'
;MLNNLTQIIMFILGCFILFASMNNTEVFAQQETKGTRTIYLIRHGDYSPQDDSIPDSVNVLTPLGIAQARLVSTRLKSMNIEFNSLISSTMTRAMQTSQVIHNDFPEIIFEQSDLIRECTPPTWRDDVMAKTKSSEVEECVNNLEEAFQKYFIPSPDDKDRNDIIVCHGNVIRYFITKVLKVDTKSWLQMSISNCSLTIIRVLPNGNMKLDAFSDYGHIPENMRTFTGGKNKEKELI
;
A
#
# COMPACT_ATOMS: atom_id res chain seq x y z
N MET A 1 77.31 21.28 -6.61
CA MET A 1 76.96 20.05 -7.41
C MET A 1 76.07 19.14 -6.56
N LEU A 2 74.77 19.20 -6.70
CA LEU A 2 73.91 18.18 -6.05
C LEU A 2 74.14 16.86 -6.75
N ASN A 3 74.37 15.81 -5.97
CA ASN A 3 74.67 14.48 -6.47
C ASN A 3 73.49 14.00 -7.33
N ASN A 4 73.77 13.35 -8.45
CA ASN A 4 72.77 12.74 -9.37
C ASN A 4 71.72 11.85 -8.65
N LEU A 5 72.08 11.29 -7.49
CA LEU A 5 71.24 10.49 -6.63
C LEU A 5 70.05 11.31 -6.03
N THR A 6 70.32 12.55 -5.59
CA THR A 6 69.32 13.45 -4.99
C THR A 6 68.30 13.94 -6.04
N GLN A 7 68.76 14.16 -7.28
CA GLN A 7 67.88 14.52 -8.37
C GLN A 7 66.95 13.36 -8.80
N ILE A 8 67.47 12.12 -8.81
CA ILE A 8 66.71 10.91 -9.10
C ILE A 8 65.66 10.68 -8.01
N ILE A 9 66.00 10.85 -6.73
CA ILE A 9 65.04 10.68 -5.62
C ILE A 9 63.92 11.74 -5.70
N MET A 10 64.23 12.99 -6.00
CA MET A 10 63.21 14.04 -6.17
C MET A 10 62.29 13.77 -7.37
N PHE A 11 62.83 13.21 -8.44
CA PHE A 11 62.02 12.87 -9.64
C PHE A 11 61.06 11.68 -9.35
N ILE A 12 61.53 10.66 -8.64
CA ILE A 12 60.74 9.50 -8.23
C ILE A 12 59.64 9.92 -7.23
N LEU A 13 59.94 10.80 -6.25
CA LEU A 13 58.95 11.32 -5.31
C LEU A 13 57.93 12.19 -6.01
N GLY A 14 58.31 13.02 -6.99
CA GLY A 14 57.39 13.84 -7.79
C GLY A 14 56.44 13.00 -8.65
N CYS A 15 56.93 11.90 -9.24
CA CYS A 15 56.09 10.98 -10.01
C CYS A 15 55.10 10.20 -9.12
N PHE A 16 55.51 9.84 -7.88
CA PHE A 16 54.60 9.14 -6.95
C PHE A 16 53.47 10.04 -6.44
N ILE A 17 53.74 11.35 -6.24
CA ILE A 17 52.70 12.32 -5.85
C ILE A 17 51.75 12.60 -7.00
N LEU A 18 52.23 12.62 -8.25
CA LEU A 18 51.37 12.78 -9.43
C LEU A 18 50.52 11.56 -9.72
N PHE A 19 51.02 10.33 -9.38
CA PHE A 19 50.23 9.10 -9.56
C PHE A 19 49.18 8.91 -8.46
N ALA A 20 49.40 9.45 -7.25
CA ALA A 20 48.44 9.38 -6.16
C ALA A 20 47.25 10.36 -6.34
N SER A 21 47.44 11.43 -7.14
CA SER A 21 46.35 12.40 -7.40
C SER A 21 45.43 12.03 -8.56
N MET A 22 45.71 10.96 -9.35
CA MET A 22 44.88 10.55 -10.47
C MET A 22 43.89 9.41 -10.17
N ASN A 23 43.88 8.91 -8.93
CA ASN A 23 42.98 7.81 -8.55
C ASN A 23 41.80 8.22 -7.69
N ASN A 24 41.52 9.52 -7.52
CA ASN A 24 40.27 10.00 -6.99
C ASN A 24 39.27 10.33 -8.13
N THR A 25 39.04 9.39 -9.00
CA THR A 25 37.70 9.33 -9.62
C THR A 25 36.76 8.91 -8.50
N GLU A 26 36.17 9.89 -7.82
CA GLU A 26 34.90 9.64 -7.11
C GLU A 26 33.98 9.05 -8.17
N VAL A 27 33.82 7.74 -8.11
CA VAL A 27 32.68 7.08 -8.74
C VAL A 27 31.49 7.59 -7.95
N PHE A 28 30.95 8.74 -8.39
CA PHE A 28 29.59 9.10 -8.04
C PHE A 28 28.76 7.91 -8.54
N ALA A 29 28.44 7.00 -7.64
CA ALA A 29 27.42 6.01 -7.89
C ALA A 29 26.21 6.83 -8.34
N GLN A 30 25.90 6.76 -9.62
CA GLN A 30 24.71 7.40 -10.19
C GLN A 30 23.55 6.79 -9.40
N GLN A 31 23.07 7.53 -8.41
CA GLN A 31 21.94 7.07 -7.59
C GLN A 31 20.81 6.90 -8.59
N GLU A 32 20.43 5.65 -8.84
CA GLU A 32 19.30 5.35 -9.71
C GLU A 32 18.13 6.20 -9.23
N THR A 33 17.73 7.14 -10.04
CA THR A 33 16.57 7.98 -9.73
C THR A 33 15.35 7.10 -9.84
N LYS A 34 14.66 6.90 -8.73
CA LYS A 34 13.39 6.16 -8.69
C LYS A 34 12.24 7.12 -8.87
N GLY A 35 11.20 6.68 -9.56
CA GLY A 35 9.94 7.41 -9.63
C GLY A 35 9.15 7.32 -8.33
N THR A 36 8.12 8.14 -8.23
CA THR A 36 7.12 8.06 -7.16
C THR A 36 6.15 6.92 -7.44
N ARG A 37 5.83 6.10 -6.43
CA ARG A 37 4.71 5.16 -6.51
C ARG A 37 3.52 5.73 -5.75
N THR A 38 2.40 5.91 -6.44
CA THR A 38 1.13 6.27 -5.80
C THR A 38 0.26 5.04 -5.68
N ILE A 39 -0.17 4.73 -4.47
CA ILE A 39 -1.00 3.57 -4.12
C ILE A 39 -2.41 4.07 -3.80
N TYR A 40 -3.39 3.53 -4.52
CA TYR A 40 -4.81 3.79 -4.37
C TYR A 40 -5.45 2.61 -3.66
N LEU A 41 -5.52 2.67 -2.32
CA LEU A 41 -6.16 1.63 -1.51
C LEU A 41 -7.67 1.82 -1.53
N ILE A 42 -8.39 0.77 -1.84
CA ILE A 42 -9.85 0.75 -1.89
C ILE A 42 -10.36 -0.37 -0.98
N ARG A 43 -11.22 -0.03 -0.02
CA ARG A 43 -11.96 -1.04 0.70
C ARG A 43 -13.03 -1.63 -0.21
N HIS A 44 -13.22 -2.95 -0.18
CA HIS A 44 -14.29 -3.61 -0.93
C HIS A 44 -15.67 -2.98 -0.67
N GLY A 45 -16.62 -3.16 -1.59
CA GLY A 45 -18.00 -2.69 -1.47
C GLY A 45 -18.78 -3.36 -0.32
N ASP A 46 -19.97 -2.85 -0.05
CA ASP A 46 -20.87 -3.42 0.95
C ASP A 46 -21.16 -4.89 0.67
N TYR A 47 -21.18 -5.70 1.73
CA TYR A 47 -21.44 -7.12 1.66
C TYR A 47 -22.34 -7.57 2.81
N SER A 48 -22.99 -8.70 2.65
CA SER A 48 -23.82 -9.27 3.72
C SER A 48 -23.23 -10.63 4.10
N PRO A 49 -22.84 -10.83 5.36
CA PRO A 49 -22.58 -12.17 5.87
C PRO A 49 -23.89 -12.99 5.73
N GLN A 50 -23.82 -14.07 4.98
CA GLN A 50 -25.03 -14.85 4.67
C GLN A 50 -25.43 -15.76 5.86
N ASP A 51 -24.46 -16.41 6.47
CA ASP A 51 -24.65 -17.37 7.54
C ASP A 51 -23.32 -17.59 8.26
N ASP A 52 -23.37 -17.80 9.57
CA ASP A 52 -22.16 -18.10 10.38
C ASP A 52 -21.53 -19.45 10.01
N SER A 53 -22.26 -20.34 9.31
CA SER A 53 -21.74 -21.60 8.75
C SER A 53 -20.92 -21.41 7.47
N ILE A 54 -21.01 -20.28 6.81
CA ILE A 54 -20.32 -19.95 5.55
C ILE A 54 -19.02 -19.21 5.88
N PRO A 55 -17.86 -19.67 5.37
CA PRO A 55 -16.60 -18.94 5.57
C PRO A 55 -16.70 -17.48 5.12
N ASP A 56 -16.22 -16.54 5.95
CA ASP A 56 -16.26 -15.09 5.62
C ASP A 56 -15.59 -14.77 4.27
N SER A 57 -14.64 -15.59 3.85
CA SER A 57 -13.91 -15.41 2.59
C SER A 57 -14.76 -15.49 1.33
N VAL A 58 -15.91 -16.19 1.37
CA VAL A 58 -16.80 -16.39 0.21
C VAL A 58 -18.02 -15.46 0.21
N ASN A 59 -18.14 -14.56 1.19
CA ASN A 59 -19.21 -13.58 1.23
C ASN A 59 -19.14 -12.64 0.01
N VAL A 60 -20.28 -12.48 -0.66
CA VAL A 60 -20.44 -11.70 -1.89
C VAL A 60 -20.87 -10.27 -1.62
N LEU A 61 -20.63 -9.38 -2.58
CA LEU A 61 -21.18 -8.02 -2.54
C LEU A 61 -22.71 -8.03 -2.58
N THR A 62 -23.31 -7.10 -1.84
CA THR A 62 -24.72 -6.75 -2.02
C THR A 62 -24.93 -5.96 -3.33
N PRO A 63 -26.17 -5.80 -3.82
CA PRO A 63 -26.45 -4.86 -4.91
C PRO A 63 -25.95 -3.44 -4.62
N LEU A 64 -26.00 -3.01 -3.36
CA LEU A 64 -25.42 -1.73 -2.92
C LEU A 64 -23.91 -1.73 -3.08
N GLY A 65 -23.22 -2.81 -2.65
CA GLY A 65 -21.77 -2.94 -2.82
C GLY A 65 -21.32 -2.89 -4.27
N ILE A 66 -22.06 -3.50 -5.18
CA ILE A 66 -21.81 -3.40 -6.63
C ILE A 66 -21.98 -1.95 -7.12
N ALA A 67 -23.00 -1.24 -6.66
CA ALA A 67 -23.19 0.16 -7.00
C ALA A 67 -22.06 1.05 -6.45
N GLN A 68 -21.62 0.82 -5.22
CA GLN A 68 -20.46 1.50 -4.63
C GLN A 68 -19.17 1.24 -5.43
N ALA A 69 -18.95 0.00 -5.89
CA ALA A 69 -17.79 -0.35 -6.71
C ALA A 69 -17.79 0.39 -8.06
N ARG A 70 -18.96 0.57 -8.68
CA ARG A 70 -19.11 1.37 -9.90
C ARG A 70 -18.81 2.86 -9.66
N LEU A 71 -19.23 3.40 -8.52
CA LEU A 71 -18.98 4.80 -8.16
C LEU A 71 -17.47 5.06 -7.94
N VAL A 72 -16.75 4.18 -7.22
CA VAL A 72 -15.30 4.35 -7.06
C VAL A 72 -14.57 4.15 -8.39
N SER A 73 -14.99 3.22 -9.25
CA SER A 73 -14.43 3.05 -10.59
C SER A 73 -14.62 4.32 -11.43
N THR A 74 -15.81 4.93 -11.41
CA THR A 74 -16.07 6.23 -12.07
C THR A 74 -15.18 7.33 -11.50
N ARG A 75 -14.95 7.36 -10.19
CA ARG A 75 -14.04 8.30 -9.54
C ARG A 75 -12.62 8.12 -10.04
N LEU A 76 -12.12 6.90 -10.16
CA LEU A 76 -10.78 6.61 -10.69
C LEU A 76 -10.66 7.08 -12.16
N LYS A 77 -11.67 6.83 -13.00
CA LYS A 77 -11.69 7.32 -14.41
C LYS A 77 -11.63 8.84 -14.48
N SER A 78 -12.29 9.53 -13.56
CA SER A 78 -12.31 11.01 -13.55
C SER A 78 -10.96 11.65 -13.17
N MET A 79 -10.02 10.87 -12.64
CA MET A 79 -8.68 11.38 -12.28
C MET A 79 -7.80 11.59 -13.52
N ASN A 80 -8.12 10.97 -14.64
CA ASN A 80 -7.38 11.06 -15.90
C ASN A 80 -5.88 10.75 -15.74
N ILE A 81 -5.58 9.65 -15.01
CA ILE A 81 -4.25 9.12 -14.78
C ILE A 81 -4.15 7.69 -15.34
N GLU A 82 -2.95 7.29 -15.73
CA GLU A 82 -2.67 5.93 -16.12
C GLU A 82 -2.39 5.08 -14.88
N PHE A 83 -3.13 3.97 -14.73
CA PHE A 83 -2.87 2.96 -13.72
C PHE A 83 -2.01 1.84 -14.30
N ASN A 84 -1.08 1.32 -13.49
CA ASN A 84 -0.16 0.27 -13.91
C ASN A 84 -0.64 -1.12 -13.51
N SER A 85 -1.24 -1.25 -12.33
CA SER A 85 -1.76 -2.53 -11.84
C SER A 85 -2.97 -2.37 -10.94
N LEU A 86 -3.74 -3.46 -10.84
CA LEU A 86 -4.82 -3.67 -9.91
C LEU A 86 -4.53 -4.95 -9.12
N ILE A 87 -4.21 -4.81 -7.85
CA ILE A 87 -3.97 -5.91 -6.93
C ILE A 87 -5.24 -6.14 -6.08
N SER A 88 -5.76 -7.33 -6.04
CA SER A 88 -6.94 -7.69 -5.27
C SER A 88 -6.63 -8.70 -4.18
N SER A 89 -7.22 -8.50 -2.99
CA SER A 89 -7.38 -9.60 -2.04
C SER A 89 -8.15 -10.75 -2.69
N THR A 90 -7.78 -11.99 -2.35
CA THR A 90 -8.45 -13.21 -2.86
C THR A 90 -9.85 -13.46 -2.26
N MET A 91 -10.30 -12.65 -1.28
CA MET A 91 -11.64 -12.81 -0.73
C MET A 91 -12.71 -12.30 -1.73
N THR A 92 -13.81 -13.05 -1.86
CA THR A 92 -14.81 -12.87 -2.91
C THR A 92 -15.30 -11.43 -3.05
N ARG A 93 -15.63 -10.74 -1.94
CA ARG A 93 -16.11 -9.34 -1.98
C ARG A 93 -15.06 -8.37 -2.54
N ALA A 94 -13.78 -8.61 -2.28
CA ALA A 94 -12.71 -7.80 -2.83
C ALA A 94 -12.51 -8.11 -4.32
N MET A 95 -12.53 -9.38 -4.69
CA MET A 95 -12.45 -9.82 -6.08
C MET A 95 -13.59 -9.25 -6.93
N GLN A 96 -14.84 -9.28 -6.42
CA GLN A 96 -15.98 -8.70 -7.12
C GLN A 96 -15.86 -7.18 -7.28
N THR A 97 -15.36 -6.47 -6.25
CA THR A 97 -15.07 -5.03 -6.35
C THR A 97 -14.01 -4.76 -7.40
N SER A 98 -12.92 -5.53 -7.39
CA SER A 98 -11.82 -5.43 -8.35
C SER A 98 -12.28 -5.74 -9.77
N GLN A 99 -13.15 -6.72 -9.97
CA GLN A 99 -13.69 -7.05 -11.29
C GLN A 99 -14.50 -5.89 -11.89
N VAL A 100 -15.29 -5.19 -11.07
CA VAL A 100 -16.03 -3.99 -11.51
C VAL A 100 -15.06 -2.90 -11.97
N ILE A 101 -13.96 -2.68 -11.22
CA ILE A 101 -12.93 -1.71 -11.59
C ILE A 101 -12.18 -2.16 -12.84
N HIS A 102 -11.77 -3.42 -12.91
CA HIS A 102 -11.00 -3.95 -14.05
C HIS A 102 -11.78 -3.89 -15.37
N ASN A 103 -13.09 -4.04 -15.32
CA ASN A 103 -13.93 -3.87 -16.51
C ASN A 103 -13.85 -2.45 -17.12
N ASP A 104 -13.55 -1.44 -16.30
CA ASP A 104 -13.34 -0.06 -16.76
C ASP A 104 -11.89 0.24 -17.12
N PHE A 105 -10.95 -0.61 -16.72
CA PHE A 105 -9.50 -0.51 -16.95
C PHE A 105 -8.93 -1.86 -17.42
N PRO A 106 -9.38 -2.39 -18.58
CA PRO A 106 -9.03 -3.75 -19.01
C PRO A 106 -7.54 -3.94 -19.36
N GLU A 107 -6.83 -2.84 -19.62
CA GLU A 107 -5.42 -2.87 -20.03
C GLU A 107 -4.43 -2.99 -18.86
N ILE A 108 -4.89 -2.77 -17.61
CA ILE A 108 -3.99 -2.84 -16.46
C ILE A 108 -3.73 -4.28 -16.03
N ILE A 109 -2.54 -4.53 -15.50
CA ILE A 109 -2.17 -5.84 -14.96
C ILE A 109 -3.04 -6.15 -13.74
N PHE A 110 -3.76 -7.28 -13.78
CA PHE A 110 -4.60 -7.72 -12.67
C PHE A 110 -3.93 -8.87 -11.92
N GLU A 111 -3.68 -8.65 -10.63
CA GLU A 111 -3.04 -9.60 -9.73
C GLU A 111 -3.92 -9.90 -8.52
N GLN A 112 -3.76 -11.10 -7.95
CA GLN A 112 -4.39 -11.52 -6.70
C GLN A 112 -3.34 -11.73 -5.63
N SER A 113 -3.69 -11.44 -4.37
CA SER A 113 -2.77 -11.59 -3.24
C SER A 113 -3.49 -12.06 -1.99
N ASP A 114 -3.02 -13.15 -1.39
CA ASP A 114 -3.47 -13.63 -0.09
C ASP A 114 -2.93 -12.77 1.06
N LEU A 115 -1.83 -12.04 0.84
CA LEU A 115 -1.19 -11.21 1.85
C LEU A 115 -2.08 -10.06 2.35
N ILE A 116 -3.09 -9.68 1.57
CA ILE A 116 -4.00 -8.57 1.89
C ILE A 116 -5.44 -9.05 2.17
N ARG A 117 -5.61 -10.31 2.59
CA ARG A 117 -6.89 -10.84 3.09
C ARG A 117 -7.27 -10.15 4.41
N GLU A 118 -8.58 -10.08 4.68
CA GLU A 118 -9.05 -9.51 5.96
C GLU A 118 -8.56 -10.37 7.12
N CYS A 119 -8.02 -9.73 8.13
CA CYS A 119 -7.54 -10.34 9.35
C CYS A 119 -7.59 -9.34 10.50
N THR A 120 -7.26 -9.78 11.72
CA THR A 120 -7.29 -8.93 12.92
C THR A 120 -5.87 -8.76 13.46
N PRO A 121 -5.18 -7.65 13.14
CA PRO A 121 -3.88 -7.36 13.74
C PRO A 121 -4.01 -7.03 15.23
N PRO A 122 -2.92 -7.04 16.01
CA PRO A 122 -2.94 -6.64 17.41
C PRO A 122 -3.54 -5.25 17.61
N THR A 123 -4.35 -5.09 18.65
CA THR A 123 -4.97 -3.81 19.02
C THR A 123 -4.98 -3.66 20.54
N TRP A 124 -5.21 -2.43 21.04
CA TRP A 124 -5.43 -2.15 22.47
C TRP A 124 -6.80 -2.59 22.99
N ARG A 125 -7.69 -3.05 22.12
CA ARG A 125 -9.03 -3.52 22.48
C ARG A 125 -8.96 -4.99 22.93
N ASP A 126 -8.89 -5.19 24.24
CA ASP A 126 -8.83 -6.54 24.86
C ASP A 126 -10.04 -7.41 24.48
N ASP A 127 -11.22 -6.79 24.33
CA ASP A 127 -12.44 -7.49 23.92
C ASP A 127 -12.38 -8.02 22.47
N VAL A 128 -11.59 -7.39 21.61
CA VAL A 128 -11.31 -7.84 20.24
C VAL A 128 -10.27 -8.96 20.29
N MET A 129 -9.18 -8.74 21.03
CA MET A 129 -8.10 -9.72 21.13
C MET A 129 -8.54 -11.03 21.78
N ALA A 130 -9.44 -10.96 22.77
CA ALA A 130 -9.98 -12.17 23.43
C ALA A 130 -10.80 -13.08 22.48
N LYS A 131 -11.24 -12.59 21.34
CA LYS A 131 -12.00 -13.33 20.32
C LYS A 131 -11.13 -13.86 19.17
N THR A 132 -9.85 -13.50 19.13
CA THR A 132 -8.94 -13.84 18.03
C THR A 132 -7.86 -14.78 18.55
N LYS A 133 -7.62 -15.88 17.88
CA LYS A 133 -6.57 -16.84 18.29
C LYS A 133 -5.19 -16.24 18.06
N SER A 134 -4.24 -16.51 18.95
CA SER A 134 -2.87 -15.99 18.85
C SER A 134 -2.19 -16.36 17.53
N SER A 135 -2.42 -17.57 17.01
CA SER A 135 -1.87 -18.01 15.72
C SER A 135 -2.45 -17.22 14.54
N GLU A 136 -3.73 -16.85 14.59
CA GLU A 136 -4.37 -16.03 13.55
C GLU A 136 -3.84 -14.58 13.59
N VAL A 137 -3.55 -14.06 14.78
CA VAL A 137 -2.92 -12.73 14.95
C VAL A 137 -1.50 -12.73 14.39
N GLU A 138 -0.71 -13.76 14.67
CA GLU A 138 0.67 -13.89 14.17
C GLU A 138 0.70 -14.02 12.65
N GLU A 139 -0.13 -14.88 12.08
CA GLU A 139 -0.28 -15.01 10.62
C GLU A 139 -0.70 -13.69 9.98
N CYS A 140 -1.66 -12.99 10.58
CA CYS A 140 -2.11 -11.67 10.13
C CYS A 140 -0.96 -10.68 10.06
N VAL A 141 -0.16 -10.54 11.14
CA VAL A 141 0.96 -9.61 11.18
C VAL A 141 2.00 -9.98 10.11
N ASN A 142 2.36 -11.25 9.99
CA ASN A 142 3.35 -11.71 9.02
C ASN A 142 2.92 -11.37 7.58
N ASN A 143 1.68 -11.66 7.23
CA ASN A 143 1.13 -11.36 5.90
C ASN A 143 1.10 -9.84 5.63
N LEU A 144 0.65 -9.04 6.60
CA LEU A 144 0.58 -7.58 6.44
C LEU A 144 1.97 -6.93 6.36
N GLU A 145 2.96 -7.42 7.12
CA GLU A 145 4.33 -6.93 7.02
C GLU A 145 4.95 -7.28 5.67
N GLU A 146 4.75 -8.50 5.18
CA GLU A 146 5.20 -8.91 3.85
C GLU A 146 4.52 -8.08 2.75
N ALA A 147 3.19 -7.88 2.83
CA ALA A 147 2.46 -7.03 1.91
C ALA A 147 2.99 -5.58 1.91
N PHE A 148 3.28 -5.05 3.10
CA PHE A 148 3.82 -3.70 3.23
C PHE A 148 5.19 -3.58 2.58
N GLN A 149 6.08 -4.54 2.81
CA GLN A 149 7.41 -4.58 2.18
C GLN A 149 7.33 -4.75 0.67
N LYS A 150 6.35 -5.49 0.17
CA LYS A 150 6.17 -5.76 -1.27
C LYS A 150 5.59 -4.56 -2.03
N TYR A 151 4.59 -3.90 -1.47
CA TYR A 151 3.80 -2.91 -2.20
C TYR A 151 4.17 -1.46 -1.87
N PHE A 152 4.65 -1.16 -0.64
CA PHE A 152 4.94 0.21 -0.19
C PHE A 152 6.42 0.59 -0.38
N ILE A 153 6.90 0.39 -1.58
CA ILE A 153 8.25 0.75 -2.02
C ILE A 153 8.17 1.77 -3.17
N PRO A 154 9.20 2.58 -3.43
CA PRO A 154 9.26 3.47 -4.58
C PRO A 154 9.00 2.72 -5.89
N SER A 155 8.75 3.44 -6.97
CA SER A 155 8.72 2.83 -8.30
C SER A 155 10.03 2.08 -8.56
N PRO A 156 10.00 0.93 -9.26
CA PRO A 156 11.19 0.14 -9.52
C PRO A 156 12.17 0.84 -10.48
N ASP A 157 11.71 1.79 -11.25
CA ASP A 157 12.47 2.57 -12.23
C ASP A 157 12.32 4.09 -11.98
N ASP A 158 12.76 4.93 -12.91
CA ASP A 158 12.71 6.38 -12.84
C ASP A 158 11.34 6.99 -13.19
N LYS A 159 10.35 6.16 -13.58
CA LYS A 159 9.00 6.60 -13.94
C LYS A 159 8.06 6.52 -12.75
N ASP A 160 7.14 7.46 -12.69
CA ASP A 160 6.04 7.40 -11.71
C ASP A 160 5.12 6.22 -12.01
N ARG A 161 4.58 5.63 -10.94
CA ARG A 161 3.73 4.45 -11.01
C ARG A 161 2.48 4.64 -10.16
N ASN A 162 1.33 4.22 -10.68
CA ASN A 162 0.03 4.28 -10.01
C ASN A 162 -0.55 2.87 -9.91
N ASP A 163 -0.70 2.36 -8.69
CA ASP A 163 -1.22 1.01 -8.44
C ASP A 163 -2.50 1.06 -7.61
N ILE A 164 -3.53 0.34 -8.04
CA ILE A 164 -4.77 0.16 -7.29
C ILE A 164 -4.65 -1.11 -6.45
N ILE A 165 -5.01 -1.03 -5.17
CA ILE A 165 -5.09 -2.19 -4.28
C ILE A 165 -6.48 -2.25 -3.66
N VAL A 166 -7.21 -3.31 -3.95
CA VAL A 166 -8.54 -3.56 -3.36
C VAL A 166 -8.41 -4.59 -2.25
N CYS A 167 -8.71 -4.17 -1.03
CA CYS A 167 -8.61 -5.02 0.15
C CYS A 167 -9.67 -4.68 1.21
N HIS A 168 -9.33 -4.68 2.48
CA HIS A 168 -10.27 -4.70 3.61
C HIS A 168 -10.02 -3.60 4.62
N GLY A 169 -10.99 -3.42 5.51
CA GLY A 169 -10.95 -2.33 6.48
C GLY A 169 -9.79 -2.42 7.47
N ASN A 170 -9.54 -3.58 8.06
CA ASN A 170 -8.44 -3.73 9.03
C ASN A 170 -7.08 -3.59 8.35
N VAL A 171 -6.94 -4.19 7.16
CA VAL A 171 -5.72 -4.14 6.34
C VAL A 171 -5.33 -2.71 6.02
N ILE A 172 -6.26 -1.91 5.47
CA ILE A 172 -5.98 -0.50 5.13
C ILE A 172 -5.62 0.29 6.38
N ARG A 173 -6.40 0.17 7.46
CA ARG A 173 -6.14 0.87 8.72
C ARG A 173 -4.77 0.51 9.30
N TYR A 174 -4.37 -0.76 9.24
CA TYR A 174 -3.03 -1.19 9.65
C TYR A 174 -1.94 -0.54 8.79
N PHE A 175 -2.08 -0.54 7.47
CA PHE A 175 -1.10 0.12 6.60
C PHE A 175 -0.98 1.62 6.86
N ILE A 176 -2.09 2.30 7.19
CA ILE A 176 -2.05 3.72 7.54
C ILE A 176 -1.20 3.96 8.80
N THR A 177 -1.29 3.10 9.82
CA THR A 177 -0.42 3.24 11.00
C THR A 177 1.06 3.13 10.64
N LYS A 178 1.40 2.23 9.72
CA LYS A 178 2.77 2.06 9.20
C LYS A 178 3.25 3.29 8.43
N VAL A 179 2.41 3.81 7.53
CA VAL A 179 2.69 5.02 6.72
C VAL A 179 2.94 6.23 7.62
N LEU A 180 2.11 6.41 8.66
CA LEU A 180 2.21 7.51 9.61
C LEU A 180 3.28 7.29 10.69
N LYS A 181 3.90 6.10 10.75
CA LYS A 181 4.89 5.70 11.75
C LYS A 181 4.36 5.85 13.20
N VAL A 182 3.09 5.51 13.40
CA VAL A 182 2.45 5.44 14.71
C VAL A 182 2.34 3.99 15.19
N ASP A 183 1.99 3.78 16.47
CA ASP A 183 1.79 2.43 17.00
C ASP A 183 0.72 1.69 16.20
N THR A 184 1.08 0.51 15.66
CA THR A 184 0.18 -0.28 14.82
C THR A 184 -1.08 -0.75 15.57
N LYS A 185 -1.07 -0.84 16.90
CA LYS A 185 -2.26 -1.18 17.69
C LYS A 185 -3.37 -0.13 17.63
N SER A 186 -3.05 1.08 17.12
CA SER A 186 -4.01 2.20 17.01
C SER A 186 -4.96 2.07 15.80
N TRP A 187 -4.84 1.04 14.97
CA TRP A 187 -5.62 0.89 13.74
C TRP A 187 -7.14 0.93 13.95
N LEU A 188 -7.65 0.45 15.09
CA LEU A 188 -9.08 0.49 15.42
C LEU A 188 -9.62 1.90 15.73
N GLN A 189 -8.77 2.90 15.91
CA GLN A 189 -9.20 4.29 16.15
C GLN A 189 -9.61 5.02 14.84
N MET A 190 -9.51 4.34 13.70
CA MET A 190 -9.86 4.89 12.40
C MET A 190 -11.10 4.23 11.84
N SER A 191 -12.03 5.03 11.30
CA SER A 191 -13.18 4.53 10.53
C SER A 191 -12.86 4.51 9.04
N ILE A 192 -13.38 3.53 8.32
CA ILE A 192 -13.21 3.40 6.88
C ILE A 192 -14.49 2.95 6.20
N SER A 193 -14.94 3.70 5.18
CA SER A 193 -16.14 3.40 4.41
C SER A 193 -15.91 2.34 3.34
N ASN A 194 -16.94 1.58 2.99
CA ASN A 194 -16.90 0.70 1.84
C ASN A 194 -16.68 1.51 0.55
N CYS A 195 -15.90 0.98 -0.36
CA CYS A 195 -15.46 1.64 -1.59
C CYS A 195 -14.87 3.05 -1.39
N SER A 196 -14.41 3.37 -0.18
CA SER A 196 -13.64 4.59 0.05
C SER A 196 -12.24 4.47 -0.56
N LEU A 197 -11.67 5.61 -0.92
CA LEU A 197 -10.37 5.76 -1.53
C LEU A 197 -9.38 6.33 -0.52
N THR A 198 -8.26 5.64 -0.34
CA THR A 198 -7.11 6.11 0.45
C THR A 198 -5.92 6.22 -0.48
N ILE A 199 -5.23 7.36 -0.49
CA ILE A 199 -4.14 7.64 -1.43
C ILE A 199 -2.85 7.85 -0.64
N ILE A 200 -1.82 7.06 -1.00
CA ILE A 200 -0.50 7.09 -0.38
C ILE A 200 0.54 7.26 -1.48
N ARG A 201 1.45 8.20 -1.31
CA ARG A 201 2.64 8.32 -2.17
C ARG A 201 3.87 7.79 -1.45
N VAL A 202 4.58 6.91 -2.12
CA VAL A 202 5.91 6.45 -1.74
C VAL A 202 6.91 7.19 -2.62
N LEU A 203 7.66 8.11 -2.01
CA LEU A 203 8.60 8.97 -2.70
C LEU A 203 9.87 8.20 -3.09
N PRO A 204 10.69 8.71 -4.04
CA PRO A 204 11.93 8.06 -4.48
C PRO A 204 12.89 7.67 -3.36
N ASN A 205 12.93 8.45 -2.28
CA ASN A 205 13.76 8.19 -1.08
C ASN A 205 13.11 7.23 -0.07
N GLY A 206 11.98 6.60 -0.39
CA GLY A 206 11.25 5.69 0.47
C GLY A 206 10.36 6.37 1.53
N ASN A 207 10.36 7.70 1.65
CA ASN A 207 9.43 8.39 2.52
C ASN A 207 8.00 8.29 1.98
N MET A 208 7.03 8.23 2.89
CA MET A 208 5.62 8.08 2.52
C MET A 208 4.81 9.30 2.92
N LYS A 209 3.78 9.60 2.12
CA LYS A 209 2.80 10.65 2.41
C LYS A 209 1.40 10.09 2.26
N LEU A 210 0.54 10.37 3.22
CA LEU A 210 -0.88 10.10 3.16
C LEU A 210 -1.57 11.34 2.58
N ASP A 211 -2.05 11.25 1.35
CA ASP A 211 -2.70 12.38 0.66
C ASP A 211 -4.21 12.39 0.87
N ALA A 212 -4.83 11.22 1.04
CA ALA A 212 -6.25 11.08 1.39
C ALA A 212 -6.46 9.82 2.22
N PHE A 213 -7.37 9.87 3.19
CA PHE A 213 -7.78 8.72 3.98
C PHE A 213 -9.30 8.56 3.96
N SER A 214 -9.76 7.36 3.58
CA SER A 214 -11.18 7.01 3.55
C SER A 214 -12.05 8.07 2.86
N ASP A 215 -11.57 8.63 1.72
CA ASP A 215 -12.37 9.54 0.90
C ASP A 215 -13.52 8.77 0.25
N TYR A 216 -14.74 9.10 0.65
CA TYR A 216 -16.00 8.56 0.12
C TYR A 216 -16.89 9.66 -0.47
N GLY A 217 -16.31 10.82 -0.85
CA GLY A 217 -17.05 11.94 -1.43
C GLY A 217 -17.76 11.62 -2.75
N HIS A 218 -17.32 10.58 -3.45
CA HIS A 218 -17.96 10.06 -4.66
C HIS A 218 -19.19 9.17 -4.40
N ILE A 219 -19.48 8.82 -3.12
CA ILE A 219 -20.62 7.96 -2.74
C ILE A 219 -21.71 8.84 -2.15
N PRO A 220 -22.93 8.85 -2.74
CA PRO A 220 -24.10 9.53 -2.19
C PRO A 220 -24.36 9.12 -0.74
N GLU A 221 -24.82 10.05 0.08
CA GLU A 221 -24.95 9.84 1.53
C GLU A 221 -25.78 8.61 1.89
N ASN A 222 -26.92 8.42 1.22
CA ASN A 222 -27.82 7.27 1.42
C ASN A 222 -27.23 5.92 0.95
N MET A 223 -26.07 5.93 0.30
CA MET A 223 -25.39 4.72 -0.17
C MET A 223 -24.10 4.44 0.63
N ARG A 224 -23.77 5.23 1.64
CA ARG A 224 -22.56 5.06 2.47
C ARG A 224 -22.76 3.96 3.49
N THR A 225 -21.75 3.08 3.60
CA THR A 225 -21.71 2.03 4.63
C THR A 225 -20.30 1.97 5.20
N PHE A 226 -20.17 1.75 6.50
CA PHE A 226 -18.88 1.79 7.22
C PHE A 226 -18.46 0.41 7.73
N THR A 227 -19.40 -0.46 8.09
CA THR A 227 -19.11 -1.79 8.58
C THR A 227 -19.90 -2.83 7.80
N GLY A 228 -19.25 -3.93 7.41
CA GLY A 228 -19.91 -5.12 6.98
C GLY A 228 -20.35 -5.92 8.21
N GLY A 229 -21.64 -6.04 8.48
CA GLY A 229 -22.14 -6.90 9.55
C GLY A 229 -23.41 -6.40 10.24
N LYS A 230 -23.96 -7.23 11.12
CA LYS A 230 -25.29 -7.14 11.75
C LYS A 230 -25.52 -5.89 12.63
N ASN A 231 -24.56 -4.97 12.80
CA ASN A 231 -24.65 -3.81 13.70
C ASN A 231 -24.42 -2.48 12.98
N LYS A 232 -25.05 -2.26 11.83
CA LYS A 232 -24.92 -1.03 11.02
C LYS A 232 -25.34 0.26 11.77
N GLU A 233 -26.10 0.18 12.85
CA GLU A 233 -26.71 1.34 13.53
C GLU A 233 -25.96 1.87 14.77
N LYS A 234 -24.89 1.20 15.23
CA LYS A 234 -24.23 1.55 16.52
C LYS A 234 -22.90 2.28 16.45
N GLU A 235 -22.34 2.50 15.27
CA GLU A 235 -21.02 3.15 15.12
C GLU A 235 -21.08 4.60 14.57
N LEU A 236 -22.27 5.22 14.56
CA LEU A 236 -22.46 6.62 14.14
C LEU A 236 -22.51 7.62 15.31
N ILE A 237 -21.97 7.23 16.50
CA ILE A 237 -21.86 8.16 17.65
C ILE A 237 -20.40 8.20 18.12
#